data_32441b670fbb143bec0f02fca5323fd1
#
_entry.id   32441b670fbb143bec0f02fca5323fd1
#
_cell.length_a   1.000
_cell.length_b   1.000
_cell.length_c   1.000
_cell.angle_alpha   90.00
_cell.angle_beta   90.00
_cell.angle_gamma   90.00
#
_symmetry.space_group_name_H-M   'P 1'
#
loop_
_entity.id
_entity.type
_entity.pdbx_description
1 polymer ?
#
loop_
_entity_poly.entity_id
_entity_poly.type
_entity_poly.pdbx_seq_one_letter_code
_entity_poly.pdbx_strand_id
1 'polypeptide(L)'
;MTDFGGAVKQSEEYNIAIIGIPFDEKSCYLRGTSKGPQAIRAASTGKAINPWTEFGANLEEEVTLRDLGDVDVSGDFLDVFSRVEETILKILEKKAVPVVMGGDHSISLSLIHI
;
A
#
# COMPACT_ATOMS: atom_id res chain seq x y z
N MET A 1 8.69 -6.52 9.74
CA MET A 1 8.39 -5.74 8.51
C MET A 1 8.73 -4.28 8.74
N THR A 2 9.38 -3.66 7.78
CA THR A 2 9.71 -2.24 7.83
C THR A 2 8.53 -1.42 7.33
N ASP A 3 8.15 -0.39 8.05
CA ASP A 3 7.11 0.52 7.59
C ASP A 3 7.64 1.45 6.51
N PHE A 4 6.73 2.00 5.73
CA PHE A 4 7.07 3.04 4.77
C PHE A 4 7.63 4.26 5.53
N GLY A 5 8.75 4.79 5.08
CA GLY A 5 9.43 5.89 5.76
C GLY A 5 8.88 7.26 5.39
N GLY A 6 9.65 8.29 5.70
CA GLY A 6 9.30 9.66 5.35
C GLY A 6 8.15 10.23 6.18
N ALA A 7 7.08 10.63 5.53
CA ALA A 7 5.97 11.37 6.16
C ALA A 7 4.95 10.52 6.89
N VAL A 8 5.18 9.21 7.05
CA VAL A 8 4.23 8.30 7.68
C VAL A 8 4.05 8.61 9.16
N LYS A 9 2.81 8.59 9.63
CA LYS A 9 2.42 8.81 11.02
C LYS A 9 1.65 7.61 11.55
N GLN A 10 1.80 7.32 12.85
CA GLN A 10 1.07 6.25 13.52
C GLN A 10 -0.22 6.81 14.15
N SER A 11 -1.15 7.22 13.30
CA SER A 11 -2.42 7.80 13.73
C SER A 11 -3.60 6.93 13.27
N GLU A 12 -4.63 6.81 14.11
CA GLU A 12 -5.87 6.13 13.71
C GLU A 12 -6.67 6.96 12.71
N GLU A 13 -6.53 8.27 12.74
CA GLU A 13 -7.12 9.16 11.77
C GLU A 13 -6.09 9.45 10.68
N TYR A 14 -6.44 9.20 9.41
CA TYR A 14 -5.54 9.42 8.29
C TYR A 14 -6.31 9.86 7.04
N ASN A 15 -5.63 10.60 6.17
CA ASN A 15 -6.17 11.04 4.87
C ASN A 15 -5.74 10.08 3.75
N ILE A 16 -4.58 9.46 3.91
CA ILE A 16 -3.98 8.57 2.91
C ILE A 16 -3.51 7.31 3.64
N ALA A 17 -3.85 6.16 3.10
CA ALA A 17 -3.41 4.87 3.63
C ALA A 17 -2.57 4.13 2.61
N ILE A 18 -1.39 3.69 3.00
CA ILE A 18 -0.52 2.83 2.19
C ILE A 18 -0.79 1.40 2.60
N ILE A 19 -1.03 0.53 1.64
CA ILE A 19 -1.12 -0.91 1.87
C ILE A 19 -0.25 -1.66 0.87
N GLY A 20 0.26 -2.81 1.28
CA GLY A 20 0.96 -3.72 0.40
C GLY A 20 0.12 -4.96 0.10
N ILE A 21 0.21 -5.47 -1.11
CA ILE A 21 -0.44 -6.72 -1.52
C ILE A 21 0.64 -7.60 -2.14
N PRO A 22 1.39 -8.36 -1.31
CA PRO A 22 2.53 -9.15 -1.78
C PRO A 22 2.09 -10.48 -2.41
N PHE A 23 1.33 -10.40 -3.49
CA PHE A 23 0.77 -11.55 -4.21
C PHE A 23 1.37 -11.63 -5.60
N ASP A 24 1.93 -12.80 -5.97
CA ASP A 24 2.57 -12.99 -7.28
C ASP A 24 2.23 -14.33 -7.96
N GLU A 25 1.22 -15.03 -7.47
CA GLU A 25 0.85 -16.34 -8.02
C GLU A 25 0.27 -16.28 -9.44
N LYS A 26 -0.14 -15.09 -9.89
CA LYS A 26 -0.67 -14.85 -11.24
C LYS A 26 0.31 -14.09 -12.14
N SER A 27 1.59 -14.04 -11.78
CA SER A 27 2.60 -13.41 -12.61
C SER A 27 2.74 -14.11 -13.96
N CYS A 28 2.70 -13.33 -15.05
CA CYS A 28 2.72 -13.87 -16.41
C CYS A 28 4.12 -14.27 -16.89
N TYR A 29 5.16 -13.68 -16.32
CA TYR A 29 6.53 -13.86 -16.79
C TYR A 29 7.44 -14.41 -15.70
N LEU A 30 7.78 -13.61 -14.71
CA LEU A 30 8.63 -14.02 -13.59
C LEU A 30 7.90 -13.80 -12.28
N ARG A 31 8.12 -14.71 -11.33
CA ARG A 31 7.67 -14.52 -9.96
C ARG A 31 8.69 -13.66 -9.21
N GLY A 32 8.24 -13.04 -8.12
CA GLY A 32 9.08 -12.18 -7.29
C GLY A 32 8.47 -10.81 -7.02
N THR A 33 7.39 -10.45 -7.72
CA THR A 33 6.69 -9.18 -7.49
C THR A 33 6.08 -9.09 -6.10
N SER A 34 5.87 -10.23 -5.41
CA SER A 34 5.46 -10.26 -4.02
C SER A 34 6.44 -9.55 -3.09
N LYS A 35 7.69 -9.39 -3.50
CA LYS A 35 8.72 -8.67 -2.75
C LYS A 35 8.67 -7.16 -2.95
N GLY A 36 7.82 -6.69 -3.86
CA GLY A 36 7.69 -5.28 -4.20
C GLY A 36 7.39 -4.38 -3.02
N PRO A 37 6.32 -4.62 -2.24
CA PRO A 37 5.99 -3.76 -1.10
C PRO A 37 7.14 -3.63 -0.11
N GLN A 38 7.79 -4.73 0.25
CA GLN A 38 8.91 -4.73 1.17
C GLN A 38 10.09 -3.93 0.63
N ALA A 39 10.41 -4.10 -0.65
CA ALA A 39 11.51 -3.39 -1.29
C ALA A 39 11.25 -1.89 -1.35
N ILE A 40 10.02 -1.49 -1.66
CA ILE A 40 9.62 -0.09 -1.70
C ILE A 40 9.74 0.53 -0.30
N ARG A 41 9.25 -0.16 0.73
CA ARG A 41 9.36 0.32 2.11
C ARG A 41 10.81 0.49 2.53
N ALA A 42 11.65 -0.49 2.22
CA ALA A 42 13.08 -0.42 2.55
C ALA A 42 13.75 0.78 1.86
N ALA A 43 13.43 1.03 0.59
CA ALA A 43 13.97 2.18 -0.13
C ALA A 43 13.48 3.51 0.44
N SER A 44 12.27 3.56 0.98
CA SER A 44 11.67 4.78 1.52
C SER A 44 12.29 5.24 2.85
N THR A 45 13.12 4.41 3.48
CA THR A 45 13.81 4.77 4.74
C THR A 45 15.20 5.36 4.51
N GLY A 46 15.62 5.53 3.25
CA GLY A 46 16.92 6.07 2.92
C GLY A 46 17.04 7.58 3.20
N LYS A 47 18.29 8.05 3.26
CA LYS A 47 18.59 9.47 3.55
C LYS A 47 18.16 10.42 2.42
N ALA A 48 17.93 9.89 1.23
CA ALA A 48 17.53 10.70 0.08
C ALA A 48 16.04 11.03 0.06
N ILE A 49 15.26 10.47 0.97
CA ILE A 49 13.82 10.68 1.04
C ILE A 49 13.53 12.01 1.74
N ASN A 50 12.66 12.80 1.13
CA ASN A 50 12.14 14.01 1.76
C ASN A 50 10.61 14.07 1.60
N PRO A 51 9.92 14.79 2.49
CA PRO A 51 8.46 14.81 2.50
C PRO A 51 7.84 15.80 1.51
N TRP A 52 8.64 16.51 0.73
CA TRP A 52 8.14 17.54 -0.17
C TRP A 52 7.72 16.98 -1.52
N THR A 53 6.55 17.40 -1.98
CA THR A 53 6.09 17.09 -3.35
C THR A 53 6.76 18.02 -4.35
N GLU A 54 6.63 17.68 -5.65
CA GLU A 54 7.13 18.51 -6.73
C GLU A 54 6.46 19.89 -6.78
N PHE A 55 5.26 20.01 -6.21
CA PHE A 55 4.49 21.25 -6.20
C PHE A 55 4.70 22.07 -4.91
N GLY A 56 5.65 21.70 -4.09
CA GLY A 56 6.00 22.46 -2.89
C GLY A 56 5.16 22.16 -1.65
N ALA A 57 4.39 21.08 -1.64
CA ALA A 57 3.63 20.67 -0.47
C ALA A 57 4.49 19.78 0.45
N ASN A 58 4.46 20.08 1.75
CA ASN A 58 5.13 19.24 2.75
C ASN A 58 4.14 18.19 3.27
N LEU A 59 4.35 16.93 2.93
CA LEU A 59 3.44 15.85 3.32
C LEU A 59 3.34 15.66 4.84
N GLU A 60 4.38 16.02 5.59
CA GLU A 60 4.33 15.91 7.05
C GLU A 60 3.35 16.88 7.68
N GLU A 61 3.08 18.00 7.02
CA GLU A 61 2.21 19.05 7.54
C GLU A 61 0.80 19.02 6.95
N GLU A 62 0.67 18.67 5.67
CA GLU A 62 -0.58 18.84 4.94
C GLU A 62 -1.48 17.61 4.94
N VAL A 63 -0.93 16.43 5.12
CA VAL A 63 -1.72 15.19 5.13
C VAL A 63 -1.30 14.30 6.29
N THR A 64 -2.18 13.39 6.66
CA THR A 64 -1.86 12.30 7.57
C THR A 64 -1.76 11.02 6.76
N LEU A 65 -0.53 10.55 6.58
CA LEU A 65 -0.19 9.38 5.79
C LEU A 65 0.10 8.23 6.73
N ARG A 66 -0.61 7.12 6.57
CA ARG A 66 -0.40 5.94 7.41
C ARG A 66 -0.12 4.71 6.56
N ASP A 67 0.85 3.90 6.99
CA ASP A 67 1.13 2.60 6.41
C ASP A 67 0.40 1.51 7.21
N LEU A 68 -0.60 0.89 6.60
CA LEU A 68 -1.40 -0.16 7.24
C LEU A 68 -0.74 -1.54 7.14
N GLY A 69 0.42 -1.63 6.49
CA GLY A 69 1.11 -2.90 6.30
C GLY A 69 0.60 -3.69 5.11
N ASP A 70 0.89 -4.98 5.10
CA ASP A 70 0.51 -5.86 4.01
C ASP A 70 -0.80 -6.57 4.30
N VAL A 71 -1.60 -6.76 3.26
CA VAL A 71 -2.77 -7.64 3.30
C VAL A 71 -2.26 -9.09 3.37
N ASP A 72 -2.92 -9.92 4.17
CA ASP A 72 -2.64 -11.34 4.23
C ASP A 72 -3.01 -12.00 2.90
N VAL A 73 -2.03 -12.57 2.21
CA VAL A 73 -2.21 -13.20 0.91
C VAL A 73 -2.20 -14.73 0.98
N SER A 74 -2.40 -15.30 2.16
CA SER A 74 -2.54 -16.75 2.33
C SER A 74 -3.91 -17.21 1.81
N GLY A 75 -3.98 -18.49 1.44
CA GLY A 75 -5.20 -19.07 0.88
C GLY A 75 -5.23 -18.94 -0.64
N ASP A 76 -6.41 -19.17 -1.23
CA ASP A 76 -6.55 -19.09 -2.68
C ASP A 76 -6.80 -17.66 -3.15
N PHE A 77 -6.86 -17.48 -4.47
CA PHE A 77 -7.04 -16.15 -5.08
C PHE A 77 -8.32 -15.45 -4.60
N LEU A 78 -9.41 -16.19 -4.43
CA LEU A 78 -10.68 -15.59 -4.00
C LEU A 78 -10.60 -15.08 -2.56
N ASP A 79 -9.89 -15.78 -1.69
CA ASP A 79 -9.66 -15.34 -0.31
C ASP A 79 -8.87 -14.04 -0.29
N VAL A 80 -7.80 -13.97 -1.08
CA VAL A 80 -6.98 -12.76 -1.21
C VAL A 80 -7.80 -11.61 -1.77
N PHE A 81 -8.57 -11.87 -2.82
CA PHE A 81 -9.46 -10.89 -3.45
C PHE A 81 -10.42 -10.28 -2.42
N SER A 82 -11.07 -11.12 -1.62
CA SER A 82 -12.02 -10.67 -0.59
C SER A 82 -11.35 -9.81 0.48
N ARG A 83 -10.15 -10.18 0.92
CA ARG A 83 -9.41 -9.41 1.93
C ARG A 83 -8.97 -8.05 1.40
N VAL A 84 -8.57 -7.98 0.15
CA VAL A 84 -8.21 -6.72 -0.50
C VAL A 84 -9.41 -5.80 -0.58
N GLU A 85 -10.56 -6.31 -1.04
CA GLU A 85 -11.80 -5.53 -1.10
C GLU A 85 -12.19 -5.00 0.27
N GLU A 86 -12.18 -5.85 1.29
CA GLU A 86 -12.51 -5.46 2.66
C GLU A 86 -11.60 -4.36 3.18
N THR A 87 -10.29 -4.49 2.94
CA THR A 87 -9.30 -3.51 3.37
C THR A 87 -9.54 -2.16 2.70
N ILE A 88 -9.76 -2.16 1.39
CA ILE A 88 -10.01 -0.92 0.64
C ILE A 88 -11.33 -0.26 1.08
N LEU A 89 -12.38 -1.05 1.29
CA LEU A 89 -13.66 -0.51 1.76
C LEU A 89 -13.52 0.20 3.11
N LYS A 90 -12.74 -0.36 4.04
CA LYS A 90 -12.47 0.28 5.33
C LYS A 90 -11.75 1.61 5.17
N ILE A 91 -10.80 1.70 4.24
CA ILE A 91 -10.09 2.94 3.94
C ILE A 91 -11.06 3.98 3.36
N LEU A 92 -11.90 3.58 2.42
CA LEU A 92 -12.88 4.47 1.79
C LEU A 92 -13.94 4.94 2.77
N GLU A 93 -14.36 4.11 3.72
CA GLU A 93 -15.31 4.51 4.77
C GLU A 93 -14.76 5.65 5.62
N LYS A 94 -13.46 5.72 5.80
CA LYS A 94 -12.78 6.84 6.48
C LYS A 94 -12.57 8.04 5.57
N LYS A 95 -13.03 7.99 4.34
CA LYS A 95 -12.84 9.03 3.31
C LYS A 95 -11.36 9.27 3.01
N ALA A 96 -10.54 8.26 3.20
CA ALA A 96 -9.11 8.31 2.89
C ALA A 96 -8.84 7.77 1.49
N VAL A 97 -7.68 8.13 0.94
CA VAL A 97 -7.22 7.68 -0.36
C VAL A 97 -6.28 6.49 -0.17
N PRO A 98 -6.57 5.32 -0.75
CA PRO A 98 -5.64 4.20 -0.69
C PRO A 98 -4.51 4.36 -1.71
N VAL A 99 -3.28 4.05 -1.26
CA VAL A 99 -2.11 3.93 -2.12
C VAL A 99 -1.64 2.48 -2.00
N VAL A 100 -1.70 1.75 -3.09
CA VAL A 100 -1.47 0.30 -3.10
C VAL A 100 -0.13 -0.03 -3.73
N MET A 101 0.68 -0.77 -2.99
CA MET A 101 1.93 -1.33 -3.49
C MET A 101 1.69 -2.82 -3.80
N GLY A 102 1.73 -3.19 -5.03
CA GLY A 102 1.50 -4.57 -5.42
C GLY A 102 2.83 -5.30 -5.66
N GLY A 103 2.70 -6.43 -5.88
CA GLY A 103 2.37 -7.69 -6.38
C GLY A 103 2.13 -7.70 -7.88
N ASP A 104 1.55 -8.78 -8.34
CA ASP A 104 1.24 -8.93 -9.76
C ASP A 104 -0.01 -8.14 -10.14
N HIS A 105 -0.28 -8.10 -11.44
CA HIS A 105 -1.37 -7.26 -11.97
C HIS A 105 -2.77 -7.78 -11.63
N SER A 106 -2.90 -9.04 -11.21
CA SER A 106 -4.22 -9.60 -10.87
C SER A 106 -4.89 -8.89 -9.70
N ILE A 107 -4.12 -8.24 -8.82
CA ILE A 107 -4.67 -7.48 -7.70
C ILE A 107 -5.51 -6.30 -8.16
N SER A 108 -5.24 -5.77 -9.36
CA SER A 108 -5.99 -4.64 -9.91
C SER A 108 -7.46 -4.98 -10.08
N LEU A 109 -7.78 -6.23 -10.37
CA LEU A 109 -9.17 -6.68 -10.53
C LEU A 109 -9.97 -6.48 -9.24
N SER A 110 -9.38 -6.80 -8.08
CA SER A 110 -10.07 -6.58 -6.80
C SER A 110 -10.20 -5.10 -6.46
N LEU A 111 -9.32 -4.25 -6.97
CA LEU A 111 -9.36 -2.82 -6.71
C LEU A 111 -10.41 -2.10 -7.54
N ILE A 112 -10.59 -2.49 -8.80
CA ILE A 112 -11.53 -1.80 -9.71
C ILE A 112 -12.99 -2.17 -9.47
N HIS A 113 -13.27 -3.23 -8.75
CA HIS A 113 -14.64 -3.67 -8.44
C HIS A 113 -15.22 -3.01 -7.18
N ILE A 114 -14.50 -2.10 -6.57
CA ILE A 114 -14.94 -1.38 -5.37
C ILE A 114 -15.58 0.00 -5.74
#